data_d2cebdd3a230166d2a5b85a470fbd346
#
_entry.id   d2cebdd3a230166d2a5b85a470fbd346
#
_cell.length_a   1.000
_cell.length_b   1.000
_cell.length_c   1.000
_cell.angle_alpha   90.00
_cell.angle_beta   90.00
_cell.angle_gamma   90.00
#
_symmetry.space_group_name_H-M   'P 1'
#
loop_
_entity.id
_entity.type
_entity.pdbx_description
1 polymer ?
#
loop_
_entity_poly.entity_id
_entity_poly.type
_entity_poly.pdbx_seq_one_letter_code
_entity_poly.pdbx_strand_id
1 'polypeptide(L)'
;MLLLINSANCQVAGFAVATVGWILTTTSMGLVEWRVWYIENNALMPPGLVCVGMWKVCVYHHVSDHNRVTLCQRYSYRDPNLPLDIRVSQNLLLIASILGLLGRASIIFALRNAYLGILRENATFNPFVASGILNLASGVCIAVTVVWNYHSVMSEHGISFPPSLSIPFKPNTQEIGSAFLVACLAAFMMLLSGVIFLSHKFSTAIQVHPQTSDM
;
A
#
# COMPACT_ATOMS: atom_id res chain seq x y z
N MET A 1 -19.96 28.53 14.30
CA MET A 1 -18.77 28.92 13.54
C MET A 1 -17.57 27.99 13.87
N LEU A 2 -17.24 27.80 15.16
CA LEU A 2 -16.12 26.93 15.59
C LEU A 2 -16.23 25.45 15.13
N LEU A 3 -17.44 24.88 15.18
CA LEU A 3 -17.73 23.51 14.74
C LEU A 3 -17.52 23.29 13.24
N LEU A 4 -17.89 24.25 12.41
CA LEU A 4 -17.69 24.20 10.96
C LEU A 4 -16.20 24.27 10.58
N ILE A 5 -15.43 25.11 11.29
CA ILE A 5 -13.97 25.22 11.09
C ILE A 5 -13.28 23.91 11.48
N ASN A 6 -13.69 23.31 12.59
CA ASN A 6 -13.14 22.03 13.05
C ASN A 6 -13.47 20.89 12.07
N SER A 7 -14.66 20.90 11.50
CA SER A 7 -15.09 19.96 10.46
C SER A 7 -14.27 20.07 9.18
N ALA A 8 -14.06 21.30 8.68
CA ALA A 8 -13.26 21.55 7.48
C ALA A 8 -11.78 21.13 7.69
N ASN A 9 -11.21 21.45 8.84
CA ASN A 9 -9.84 21.06 9.17
C ASN A 9 -9.67 19.53 9.22
N CYS A 10 -10.64 18.80 9.77
CA CYS A 10 -10.62 17.35 9.83
C CYS A 10 -10.69 16.72 8.41
N GLN A 11 -11.49 17.28 7.51
CA GLN A 11 -11.57 16.81 6.13
C GLN A 11 -10.28 17.05 5.35
N VAL A 12 -9.66 18.21 5.53
CA VAL A 12 -8.36 18.53 4.91
C VAL A 12 -7.26 17.65 5.46
N ALA A 13 -7.23 17.42 6.78
CA ALA A 13 -6.28 16.50 7.40
C ALA A 13 -6.47 15.07 6.89
N GLY A 14 -7.71 14.58 6.81
CA GLY A 14 -8.02 13.27 6.24
C GLY A 14 -7.56 13.13 4.78
N PHE A 15 -7.72 14.17 3.98
CA PHE A 15 -7.23 14.21 2.60
C PHE A 15 -5.69 14.18 2.53
N ALA A 16 -5.01 14.94 3.38
CA ALA A 16 -3.55 14.94 3.45
C ALA A 16 -3.02 13.54 3.83
N VAL A 17 -3.59 12.92 4.87
CA VAL A 17 -3.23 11.56 5.30
C VAL A 17 -3.47 10.53 4.19
N ALA A 18 -4.62 10.60 3.50
CA ALA A 18 -4.92 9.73 2.36
C ALA A 18 -3.90 9.89 1.23
N THR A 19 -3.49 11.13 0.94
CA THR A 19 -2.53 11.43 -0.13
C THR A 19 -1.16 10.87 0.19
N VAL A 20 -0.67 11.07 1.41
CA VAL A 20 0.60 10.49 1.88
C VAL A 20 0.53 8.95 1.83
N GLY A 21 -0.55 8.35 2.35
CA GLY A 21 -0.74 6.89 2.31
C GLY A 21 -0.69 6.32 0.90
N TRP A 22 -1.28 7.01 -0.06
CA TRP A 22 -1.25 6.57 -1.47
C TRP A 22 0.14 6.72 -2.12
N ILE A 23 0.84 7.82 -1.84
CA ILE A 23 2.22 7.99 -2.33
C ILE A 23 3.09 6.85 -1.79
N LEU A 24 2.97 6.54 -0.49
CA LEU A 24 3.69 5.43 0.11
C LEU A 24 3.30 4.07 -0.50
N THR A 25 2.02 3.86 -0.83
CA THR A 25 1.56 2.64 -1.51
C THR A 25 2.23 2.48 -2.87
N THR A 26 2.20 3.52 -3.71
CA THR A 26 2.81 3.48 -5.05
C THR A 26 4.34 3.37 -4.98
N THR A 27 4.95 4.02 -4.00
CA THR A 27 6.39 3.92 -3.74
C THR A 27 6.78 2.50 -3.32
N SER A 28 6.09 1.91 -2.33
CA SER A 28 6.37 0.54 -1.87
C SER A 28 6.23 -0.48 -2.99
N MET A 29 5.24 -0.31 -3.86
CA MET A 29 5.03 -1.17 -5.02
C MET A 29 6.23 -1.15 -5.99
N GLY A 30 6.89 0.01 -6.16
CA GLY A 30 8.04 0.17 -7.05
C GLY A 30 9.38 -0.26 -6.46
N LEU A 31 9.49 -0.36 -5.14
CA LEU A 31 10.71 -0.75 -4.45
C LEU A 31 11.03 -2.24 -4.65
N VAL A 32 12.33 -2.57 -4.65
CA VAL A 32 12.82 -3.95 -4.81
C VAL A 32 13.06 -4.67 -3.50
N GLU A 33 13.10 -3.94 -2.39
CA GLU A 33 13.48 -4.48 -1.10
C GLU A 33 12.25 -4.94 -0.29
N TRP A 34 11.44 -5.83 -0.87
CA TRP A 34 10.38 -6.50 -0.10
C TRP A 34 10.95 -7.65 0.71
N ARG A 35 11.90 -8.39 0.11
CA ARG A 35 12.67 -9.46 0.74
C ARG A 35 14.13 -9.27 0.37
N VAL A 36 14.99 -9.48 1.34
CA VAL A 36 16.44 -9.43 1.16
C VAL A 36 16.98 -10.83 1.42
N TRP A 37 17.63 -11.39 0.42
CA TRP A 37 18.24 -12.72 0.46
C TRP A 37 19.75 -12.58 0.54
N TYR A 38 20.33 -13.25 1.51
CA TYR A 38 21.78 -13.37 1.63
C TYR A 38 22.21 -14.72 1.06
N ILE A 39 23.14 -14.68 0.13
CA ILE A 39 23.73 -15.86 -0.53
C ILE A 39 25.17 -15.93 -0.10
N GLU A 40 25.53 -17.03 0.60
CA GLU A 40 26.91 -17.32 0.95
C GLU A 40 27.67 -17.90 -0.24
N ASN A 41 29.02 -17.85 -0.13
CA ASN A 41 29.93 -18.32 -1.17
C ASN A 41 29.72 -19.81 -1.48
N ASN A 42 29.08 -20.12 -2.59
CA ASN A 42 28.95 -21.47 -3.12
C ASN A 42 29.83 -21.64 -4.37
N ALA A 43 30.21 -22.88 -4.70
CA ALA A 43 31.05 -23.18 -5.85
C ALA A 43 30.54 -22.63 -7.20
N LEU A 44 29.27 -22.21 -7.27
CA LEU A 44 28.59 -21.70 -8.47
C LEU A 44 28.34 -20.18 -8.43
N MET A 45 28.50 -19.52 -7.28
CA MET A 45 28.15 -18.11 -7.13
C MET A 45 28.96 -17.41 -6.04
N PRO A 46 29.54 -16.23 -6.32
CA PRO A 46 30.19 -15.43 -5.28
C PRO A 46 29.15 -14.93 -4.25
N PRO A 47 29.59 -14.60 -3.02
CA PRO A 47 28.69 -14.05 -2.00
C PRO A 47 27.98 -12.81 -2.53
N GLY A 48 26.68 -12.77 -2.35
CA GLY A 48 25.86 -11.71 -2.93
C GLY A 48 24.59 -11.44 -2.14
N LEU A 49 24.04 -10.27 -2.42
CA LEU A 49 22.74 -9.82 -1.90
C LEU A 49 21.72 -9.85 -3.03
N VAL A 50 20.57 -10.49 -2.80
CA VAL A 50 19.46 -10.49 -3.75
C VAL A 50 18.28 -9.78 -3.13
N CYS A 51 17.84 -8.69 -3.76
CA CYS A 51 16.63 -7.98 -3.37
C CYS A 51 15.47 -8.43 -4.25
N VAL A 52 14.44 -9.01 -3.63
CA VAL A 52 13.25 -9.51 -4.30
C VAL A 52 12.11 -8.52 -4.06
N GLY A 53 11.70 -7.85 -5.13
CA GLY A 53 10.55 -6.94 -5.14
C GLY A 53 9.31 -7.57 -5.75
N MET A 54 8.24 -6.79 -5.84
CA MET A 54 6.98 -7.25 -6.46
C MET A 54 7.06 -7.31 -7.99
N TRP A 55 7.87 -6.46 -8.63
CA TRP A 55 7.94 -6.34 -10.10
C TRP A 55 9.30 -6.64 -10.68
N LYS A 56 10.32 -6.73 -9.86
CA LYS A 56 11.70 -7.00 -10.29
C LYS A 56 12.51 -7.62 -9.17
N VAL A 57 13.53 -8.36 -9.55
CA VAL A 57 14.57 -8.88 -8.67
C VAL A 57 15.88 -8.22 -9.06
N CYS A 58 16.70 -7.86 -8.09
CA CYS A 58 18.03 -7.30 -8.30
C CYS A 58 19.06 -8.11 -7.53
N VAL A 59 20.14 -8.48 -8.21
CA VAL A 59 21.27 -9.21 -7.64
C VAL A 59 22.44 -8.24 -7.53
N TYR A 60 23.03 -8.15 -6.37
CA TYR A 60 24.17 -7.30 -6.07
C TYR A 60 25.38 -8.20 -5.77
N HIS A 61 26.35 -8.24 -6.69
CA HIS A 61 27.60 -8.96 -6.50
C HIS A 61 28.71 -8.03 -6.07
N HIS A 62 29.47 -8.44 -5.09
CA HIS A 62 30.70 -7.76 -4.66
C HIS A 62 31.86 -8.27 -5.48
N VAL A 63 32.27 -7.56 -6.52
CA VAL A 63 33.36 -7.99 -7.43
C VAL A 63 34.74 -7.49 -6.96
N SER A 64 34.81 -6.36 -6.27
CA SER A 64 36.00 -5.81 -5.61
C SER A 64 35.62 -4.63 -4.73
N ASP A 65 36.56 -4.10 -3.94
CA ASP A 65 36.33 -3.04 -2.93
C ASP A 65 35.57 -1.79 -3.46
N HIS A 66 35.52 -1.58 -4.78
CA HIS A 66 34.92 -0.40 -5.39
C HIS A 66 33.85 -0.68 -6.46
N ASN A 67 33.66 -1.94 -6.89
CA ASN A 67 32.71 -2.28 -7.95
C ASN A 67 31.62 -3.22 -7.50
N ARG A 68 30.38 -2.69 -7.40
CA ARG A 68 29.16 -3.48 -7.24
C ARG A 68 28.52 -3.68 -8.62
N VAL A 69 28.45 -4.90 -9.08
CA VAL A 69 27.67 -5.23 -10.28
C VAL A 69 26.23 -5.49 -9.86
N THR A 70 25.31 -4.72 -10.41
CA THR A 70 23.88 -4.88 -10.16
C THR A 70 23.22 -5.41 -11.40
N LEU A 71 22.65 -6.61 -11.32
CA LEU A 71 21.83 -7.20 -12.38
C LEU A 71 20.36 -7.20 -11.92
N CYS A 72 19.51 -6.45 -12.63
CA CYS A 72 18.08 -6.41 -12.34
C CYS A 72 17.28 -7.03 -13.47
N GLN A 73 16.35 -7.92 -13.14
CA GLN A 73 15.40 -8.50 -14.08
C GLN A 73 13.97 -8.20 -13.64
N ARG A 74 13.12 -7.78 -14.61
CA ARG A 74 11.69 -7.56 -14.35
C ARG A 74 10.90 -8.84 -14.56
N TYR A 75 9.91 -9.04 -13.73
CA TYR A 75 8.92 -10.10 -13.91
C TYR A 75 7.89 -9.68 -14.96
N SER A 76 7.43 -10.64 -15.75
CA SER A 76 6.25 -10.46 -16.57
C SER A 76 5.00 -10.56 -15.70
N TYR A 77 3.98 -9.76 -15.99
CA TYR A 77 2.68 -9.91 -15.34
C TYR A 77 2.10 -11.29 -15.70
N ARG A 78 1.68 -12.05 -14.68
CA ARG A 78 1.22 -13.44 -14.79
C ARG A 78 2.32 -14.46 -15.19
N ASP A 79 3.57 -14.18 -14.90
CA ASP A 79 4.62 -15.17 -15.08
C ASP A 79 4.27 -16.45 -14.29
N PRO A 80 4.18 -17.64 -14.97
CA PRO A 80 3.81 -18.89 -14.31
C PRO A 80 4.86 -19.35 -13.28
N ASN A 81 6.10 -18.94 -13.45
CA ASN A 81 7.21 -19.30 -12.54
C ASN A 81 7.18 -18.50 -11.24
N LEU A 82 6.40 -17.41 -11.20
CA LEU A 82 6.30 -16.58 -10.00
C LEU A 82 5.41 -17.27 -8.95
N PRO A 83 5.85 -17.33 -7.69
CA PRO A 83 5.05 -17.91 -6.62
C PRO A 83 3.74 -17.13 -6.41
N LEU A 84 2.73 -17.84 -5.92
CA LEU A 84 1.38 -17.33 -5.78
C LEU A 84 1.31 -16.08 -4.89
N ASP A 85 2.12 -16.03 -3.83
CA ASP A 85 2.20 -14.91 -2.89
C ASP A 85 2.61 -13.59 -3.56
N ILE A 86 3.61 -13.62 -4.45
CA ILE A 86 4.02 -12.43 -5.20
C ILE A 86 2.94 -12.01 -6.20
N ARG A 87 2.35 -12.98 -6.94
CA ARG A 87 1.29 -12.66 -7.92
C ARG A 87 0.05 -12.07 -7.27
N VAL A 88 -0.39 -12.61 -6.14
CA VAL A 88 -1.54 -12.06 -5.40
C VAL A 88 -1.19 -10.69 -4.85
N SER A 89 0.00 -10.52 -4.30
CA SER A 89 0.48 -9.22 -3.78
C SER A 89 0.53 -8.15 -4.87
N GLN A 90 0.99 -8.49 -6.09
CA GLN A 90 0.95 -7.58 -7.25
C GLN A 90 -0.47 -7.08 -7.53
N ASN A 91 -1.45 -8.02 -7.59
CA ASN A 91 -2.84 -7.67 -7.86
C ASN A 91 -3.44 -6.80 -6.74
N LEU A 92 -3.21 -7.16 -5.47
CA LEU A 92 -3.72 -6.42 -4.33
C LEU A 92 -3.16 -5.00 -4.26
N LEU A 93 -1.87 -4.81 -4.52
CA LEU A 93 -1.24 -3.48 -4.55
C LEU A 93 -1.76 -2.62 -5.71
N LEU A 94 -1.97 -3.22 -6.89
CA LEU A 94 -2.60 -2.52 -8.02
C LEU A 94 -4.02 -2.09 -7.68
N ILE A 95 -4.84 -3.00 -7.15
CA ILE A 95 -6.22 -2.70 -6.70
C ILE A 95 -6.19 -1.59 -5.65
N ALA A 96 -5.32 -1.69 -4.64
CA ALA A 96 -5.17 -0.69 -3.61
C ALA A 96 -4.81 0.69 -4.18
N SER A 97 -3.90 0.73 -5.15
CA SER A 97 -3.50 1.97 -5.83
C SER A 97 -4.66 2.61 -6.59
N ILE A 98 -5.46 1.82 -7.31
CA ILE A 98 -6.66 2.29 -8.03
C ILE A 98 -7.72 2.78 -7.05
N LEU A 99 -8.05 2.00 -6.03
CA LEU A 99 -9.04 2.38 -5.00
C LEU A 99 -8.63 3.66 -4.29
N GLY A 100 -7.37 3.77 -3.93
CA GLY A 100 -6.83 4.98 -3.34
C GLY A 100 -6.92 6.21 -4.26
N LEU A 101 -6.70 6.06 -5.56
CA LEU A 101 -6.86 7.15 -6.54
C LEU A 101 -8.33 7.59 -6.65
N LEU A 102 -9.25 6.62 -6.75
CA LEU A 102 -10.69 6.88 -6.79
C LEU A 102 -11.19 7.56 -5.51
N GLY A 103 -10.65 7.15 -4.34
CA GLY A 103 -10.93 7.80 -3.06
C GLY A 103 -10.57 9.28 -3.08
N ARG A 104 -9.41 9.66 -3.60
CA ARG A 104 -9.00 11.07 -3.75
C ARG A 104 -9.87 11.84 -4.72
N ALA A 105 -10.19 11.25 -5.87
CA ALA A 105 -11.10 11.88 -6.82
C ALA A 105 -12.46 12.18 -6.16
N SER A 106 -12.98 11.25 -5.34
CA SER A 106 -14.23 11.44 -4.59
C SER A 106 -14.13 12.58 -3.57
N ILE A 107 -12.99 12.73 -2.87
CA ILE A 107 -12.79 13.84 -1.93
C ILE A 107 -12.73 15.19 -2.66
N ILE A 108 -11.98 15.26 -3.75
CA ILE A 108 -11.85 16.49 -4.54
C ILE A 108 -13.23 16.92 -5.05
N PHE A 109 -14.03 15.96 -5.55
CA PHE A 109 -15.39 16.21 -5.99
C PHE A 109 -16.29 16.69 -4.83
N ALA A 110 -16.16 16.06 -3.65
CA ALA A 110 -16.88 16.46 -2.45
C ALA A 110 -16.55 17.90 -2.01
N LEU A 111 -15.27 18.23 -1.95
CA LEU A 111 -14.79 19.56 -1.56
C LEU A 111 -15.25 20.62 -2.56
N ARG A 112 -15.19 20.34 -3.86
CA ARG A 112 -15.68 21.24 -4.89
C ARG A 112 -17.18 21.53 -4.71
N ASN A 113 -17.98 20.49 -4.53
CA ASN A 113 -19.43 20.64 -4.36
C ASN A 113 -19.79 21.35 -3.05
N ALA A 114 -19.02 21.11 -1.98
CA ALA A 114 -19.18 21.84 -0.72
C ALA A 114 -18.88 23.33 -0.89
N TYR A 115 -17.80 23.67 -1.60
CA TYR A 115 -17.41 25.05 -1.86
C TYR A 115 -18.43 25.80 -2.73
N LEU A 116 -19.04 25.12 -3.72
CA LEU A 116 -20.06 25.69 -4.60
C LEU A 116 -21.47 25.75 -3.95
N GLY A 117 -21.64 25.27 -2.73
CA GLY A 117 -22.95 25.22 -2.05
C GLY A 117 -23.96 24.26 -2.69
N ILE A 118 -23.50 23.33 -3.55
CA ILE A 118 -24.33 22.40 -4.32
C ILE A 118 -24.63 21.12 -3.50
N LEU A 119 -23.96 20.93 -2.37
CA LEU A 119 -24.17 19.74 -1.50
C LEU A 119 -25.59 19.81 -0.92
N ARG A 120 -26.51 19.13 -1.59
CA ARG A 120 -27.88 18.93 -1.11
C ARG A 120 -27.84 17.93 0.06
N GLU A 121 -28.39 18.33 1.17
CA GLU A 121 -28.45 17.55 2.43
C GLU A 121 -29.14 16.17 2.26
N ASN A 122 -29.94 16.02 1.20
CA ASN A 122 -30.69 14.81 0.85
C ASN A 122 -30.06 13.97 -0.27
N ALA A 123 -28.77 14.16 -0.59
CA ALA A 123 -28.13 13.32 -1.61
C ALA A 123 -27.94 11.90 -1.05
N THR A 124 -28.57 10.92 -1.71
CA THR A 124 -28.46 9.48 -1.41
C THR A 124 -27.00 8.98 -1.38
N PHE A 125 -26.11 9.72 -2.03
CA PHE A 125 -24.67 9.40 -2.12
C PHE A 125 -23.83 10.53 -1.53
N ASN A 126 -23.15 10.25 -0.42
CA ASN A 126 -22.20 11.19 0.17
C ASN A 126 -20.77 10.83 -0.29
N PRO A 127 -20.11 11.69 -1.10
CA PRO A 127 -18.80 11.39 -1.66
C PRO A 127 -17.68 11.28 -0.62
N PHE A 128 -17.83 11.90 0.56
CA PHE A 128 -16.89 11.70 1.67
C PHE A 128 -16.95 10.28 2.22
N VAL A 129 -18.16 9.72 2.34
CA VAL A 129 -18.34 8.32 2.78
C VAL A 129 -17.78 7.35 1.76
N ALA A 130 -18.04 7.60 0.47
CA ALA A 130 -17.46 6.80 -0.60
C ALA A 130 -15.93 6.79 -0.54
N SER A 131 -15.31 7.95 -0.35
CA SER A 131 -13.87 8.04 -0.15
C SER A 131 -13.39 7.29 1.08
N GLY A 132 -14.09 7.39 2.20
CA GLY A 132 -13.77 6.64 3.41
C GLY A 132 -13.75 5.13 3.18
N ILE A 133 -14.78 4.59 2.51
CA ILE A 133 -14.87 3.17 2.16
C ILE A 133 -13.75 2.76 1.21
N LEU A 134 -13.47 3.56 0.17
CA LEU A 134 -12.41 3.29 -0.79
C LEU A 134 -11.02 3.27 -0.14
N ASN A 135 -10.75 4.21 0.77
CA ASN A 135 -9.49 4.24 1.51
C ASN A 135 -9.36 3.06 2.47
N LEU A 136 -10.43 2.65 3.16
CA LEU A 136 -10.43 1.44 3.99
C LEU A 136 -10.16 0.19 3.16
N ALA A 137 -10.87 0.01 2.05
CA ALA A 137 -10.66 -1.12 1.16
C ALA A 137 -9.22 -1.18 0.62
N SER A 138 -8.67 -0.02 0.22
CA SER A 138 -7.26 0.11 -0.17
C SER A 138 -6.31 -0.31 0.96
N GLY A 139 -6.53 0.22 2.17
CA GLY A 139 -5.72 -0.11 3.34
C GLY A 139 -5.75 -1.60 3.69
N VAL A 140 -6.92 -2.24 3.59
CA VAL A 140 -7.08 -3.70 3.81
C VAL A 140 -6.30 -4.48 2.75
N CYS A 141 -6.37 -4.12 1.47
CA CYS A 141 -5.61 -4.78 0.41
C CYS A 141 -4.09 -4.72 0.69
N ILE A 142 -3.58 -3.56 1.13
CA ILE A 142 -2.16 -3.40 1.47
C ILE A 142 -1.82 -4.24 2.71
N ALA A 143 -2.65 -4.22 3.74
CA ALA A 143 -2.44 -4.99 4.96
C ALA A 143 -2.38 -6.51 4.69
N VAL A 144 -3.28 -7.02 3.84
CA VAL A 144 -3.24 -8.43 3.41
C VAL A 144 -1.93 -8.74 2.69
N THR A 145 -1.47 -7.86 1.80
CA THR A 145 -0.17 -8.03 1.11
C THR A 145 0.98 -8.09 2.11
N VAL A 146 1.00 -7.18 3.08
CA VAL A 146 2.04 -7.12 4.12
C VAL A 146 2.06 -8.41 4.96
N VAL A 147 0.90 -8.84 5.46
CA VAL A 147 0.77 -10.06 6.28
C VAL A 147 1.20 -11.29 5.50
N TRP A 148 0.77 -11.41 4.23
CA TRP A 148 1.12 -12.55 3.40
C TRP A 148 2.63 -12.59 3.09
N ASN A 149 3.21 -11.43 2.73
CA ASN A 149 4.65 -11.35 2.52
C ASN A 149 5.45 -11.68 3.77
N TYR A 150 5.01 -11.20 4.95
CA TYR A 150 5.61 -11.55 6.23
C TYR A 150 5.59 -13.05 6.48
N HIS A 151 4.43 -13.68 6.32
CA HIS A 151 4.28 -15.12 6.48
C HIS A 151 5.19 -15.90 5.51
N SER A 152 5.28 -15.48 4.26
CA SER A 152 6.12 -16.12 3.25
C SER A 152 7.61 -16.02 3.57
N VAL A 153 8.05 -14.88 4.12
CA VAL A 153 9.43 -14.69 4.59
C VAL A 153 9.72 -15.60 5.80
N MET A 154 8.84 -15.62 6.79
CA MET A 154 9.03 -16.44 8.00
C MET A 154 8.98 -17.95 7.72
N SER A 155 8.23 -18.36 6.69
CA SER A 155 8.13 -19.77 6.28
C SER A 155 9.25 -20.19 5.30
N GLU A 156 10.22 -19.34 5.04
CA GLU A 156 11.36 -19.58 4.13
C GLU A 156 10.95 -20.15 2.76
N HIS A 157 9.86 -19.62 2.19
CA HIS A 157 9.40 -20.09 0.89
C HIS A 157 10.43 -19.76 -0.20
N GLY A 158 10.88 -20.80 -0.92
CA GLY A 158 11.77 -20.64 -2.06
C GLY A 158 11.05 -20.03 -3.26
N ILE A 159 11.82 -19.40 -4.13
CA ILE A 159 11.35 -18.80 -5.38
C ILE A 159 12.16 -19.34 -6.55
N SER A 160 11.47 -19.85 -7.58
CA SER A 160 12.12 -20.30 -8.81
C SER A 160 12.41 -19.09 -9.70
N PHE A 161 13.67 -18.71 -9.80
CA PHE A 161 14.11 -17.65 -10.70
C PHE A 161 14.54 -18.24 -12.06
N PRO A 162 14.51 -17.44 -13.14
CA PRO A 162 15.04 -17.85 -14.43
C PRO A 162 16.55 -18.22 -14.31
N PRO A 163 17.01 -19.24 -15.05
CA PRO A 163 18.40 -19.69 -15.00
C PRO A 163 19.44 -18.59 -15.31
N SER A 164 19.03 -17.56 -16.05
CA SER A 164 19.88 -16.40 -16.39
C SER A 164 20.40 -15.61 -15.19
N LEU A 165 19.73 -15.72 -14.04
CA LEU A 165 20.12 -15.02 -12.80
C LEU A 165 20.98 -15.87 -11.88
N SER A 166 21.09 -17.18 -12.14
CA SER A 166 21.86 -18.15 -11.30
C SER A 166 21.54 -18.09 -9.80
N ILE A 167 20.33 -17.63 -9.43
CA ILE A 167 19.91 -17.52 -8.02
C ILE A 167 19.45 -18.89 -7.52
N PRO A 168 19.87 -19.35 -6.33
CA PRO A 168 19.42 -20.60 -5.76
C PRO A 168 17.92 -20.53 -5.44
N PHE A 169 17.25 -21.69 -5.44
CA PHE A 169 15.81 -21.79 -5.12
C PHE A 169 15.48 -21.30 -3.70
N LYS A 170 16.39 -21.52 -2.74
CA LYS A 170 16.29 -21.02 -1.37
C LYS A 170 17.51 -20.21 -1.00
N PRO A 171 17.37 -19.09 -0.28
CA PRO A 171 18.50 -18.35 0.27
C PRO A 171 19.10 -19.09 1.49
N ASN A 172 20.31 -18.69 1.88
CA ASN A 172 20.89 -19.12 3.15
C ASN A 172 20.16 -18.46 4.33
N THR A 173 19.93 -17.17 4.20
CA THR A 173 19.10 -16.37 5.13
C THR A 173 18.27 -15.38 4.35
N GLN A 174 17.06 -15.09 4.83
CA GLN A 174 16.23 -14.04 4.27
C GLN A 174 15.71 -13.11 5.35
N GLU A 175 15.59 -11.85 5.00
CA GLU A 175 15.12 -10.79 5.88
C GLU A 175 14.04 -9.96 5.20
N ILE A 176 13.30 -9.22 6.04
CA ILE A 176 12.30 -8.26 5.59
C ILE A 176 13.02 -6.99 5.16
N GLY A 177 12.74 -6.54 3.93
CA GLY A 177 13.35 -5.33 3.39
C GLY A 177 12.61 -4.05 3.72
N SER A 178 13.18 -2.92 3.33
CA SER A 178 12.67 -1.57 3.60
C SER A 178 11.29 -1.30 2.96
N ALA A 179 11.00 -1.87 1.80
CA ALA A 179 9.72 -1.72 1.11
C ALA A 179 8.54 -2.24 1.94
N PHE A 180 8.76 -3.28 2.74
CA PHE A 180 7.77 -3.81 3.67
C PHE A 180 7.36 -2.77 4.72
N LEU A 181 8.33 -2.07 5.33
CA LEU A 181 8.05 -1.02 6.33
C LEU A 181 7.27 0.15 5.71
N VAL A 182 7.63 0.54 4.49
CA VAL A 182 6.90 1.58 3.74
C VAL A 182 5.45 1.13 3.48
N ALA A 183 5.24 -0.13 3.13
CA ALA A 183 3.89 -0.68 2.92
C ALA A 183 3.08 -0.76 4.22
N CYS A 184 3.69 -1.10 5.36
CA CYS A 184 3.04 -1.06 6.67
C CYS A 184 2.54 0.35 7.00
N LEU A 185 3.39 1.35 6.81
CA LEU A 185 3.03 2.75 7.03
C LEU A 185 1.92 3.20 6.06
N ALA A 186 1.99 2.79 4.79
CA ALA A 186 0.95 3.06 3.81
C ALA A 186 -0.40 2.48 4.23
N ALA A 187 -0.45 1.21 4.66
CA ALA A 187 -1.66 0.56 5.14
C ALA A 187 -2.26 1.33 6.33
N PHE A 188 -1.43 1.68 7.30
CA PHE A 188 -1.87 2.45 8.48
C PHE A 188 -2.48 3.80 8.08
N MET A 189 -1.81 4.57 7.22
CA MET A 189 -2.29 5.88 6.77
C MET A 189 -3.61 5.78 5.99
N MET A 190 -3.75 4.77 5.12
CA MET A 190 -4.98 4.55 4.35
C MET A 190 -6.15 4.16 5.25
N LEU A 191 -5.94 3.27 6.23
CA LEU A 191 -6.96 2.89 7.22
C LEU A 191 -7.35 4.08 8.10
N LEU A 192 -6.37 4.83 8.60
CA LEU A 192 -6.60 6.02 9.41
C LEU A 192 -7.45 7.05 8.66
N SER A 193 -7.10 7.36 7.42
CA SER A 193 -7.87 8.28 6.58
C SER A 193 -9.30 7.79 6.36
N GLY A 194 -9.48 6.49 6.10
CA GLY A 194 -10.80 5.89 5.94
C GLY A 194 -11.67 6.07 7.18
N VAL A 195 -11.10 5.81 8.37
CA VAL A 195 -11.79 6.02 9.66
C VAL A 195 -12.13 7.49 9.88
N ILE A 196 -11.22 8.42 9.59
CA ILE A 196 -11.48 9.87 9.74
C ILE A 196 -12.71 10.28 8.92
N PHE A 197 -12.80 9.88 7.65
CA PHE A 197 -13.94 10.24 6.79
C PHE A 197 -15.26 9.60 7.23
N LEU A 198 -15.25 8.36 7.73
CA LEU A 198 -16.47 7.70 8.21
C LEU A 198 -16.92 8.25 9.56
N SER A 199 -16.01 8.47 10.51
CA SER A 199 -16.32 9.00 11.83
C SER A 199 -16.95 10.37 11.76
N HIS A 200 -16.52 11.20 10.82
CA HIS A 200 -17.08 12.54 10.64
C HIS A 200 -18.57 12.50 10.26
N LYS A 201 -19.01 11.54 9.46
CA LYS A 201 -20.43 11.37 9.13
C LYS A 201 -21.26 10.96 10.35
N PHE A 202 -20.77 10.06 11.20
CA PHE A 202 -21.48 9.63 12.38
C PHE A 202 -21.67 10.76 13.38
N SER A 203 -20.67 11.62 13.55
CA SER A 203 -20.75 12.79 14.45
C SER A 203 -21.80 13.79 14.00
N THR A 204 -21.91 14.09 12.70
CA THR A 204 -22.95 15.00 12.15
C THR A 204 -24.36 14.38 12.23
N ALA A 205 -24.51 13.09 12.04
CA ALA A 205 -25.81 12.40 12.10
C ALA A 205 -26.38 12.37 13.53
N ILE A 206 -25.53 12.24 14.55
CA ILE A 206 -25.94 12.23 15.98
C ILE A 206 -26.40 13.65 16.42
N GLN A 207 -25.83 14.71 15.87
CA GLN A 207 -26.22 16.08 16.22
C GLN A 207 -27.56 16.54 15.58
N VAL A 208 -28.01 15.89 14.53
CA VAL A 208 -29.30 16.21 13.86
C VAL A 208 -30.50 15.54 14.55
N HIS A 209 -30.29 14.62 15.52
CA HIS A 209 -31.35 13.88 16.20
C HIS A 209 -31.54 14.12 17.71
N PRO A 210 -31.29 15.31 18.27
CA PRO A 210 -31.82 15.63 19.58
C PRO A 210 -32.81 16.75 19.44
N GLN A 211 -34.10 16.48 19.27
CA GLN A 211 -35.25 17.25 19.73
C GLN A 211 -36.52 16.98 18.90
N THR A 212 -37.08 15.78 19.05
CA THR A 212 -38.51 15.59 18.83
C THR A 212 -39.02 14.57 19.83
N SER A 213 -38.90 14.90 21.10
CA SER A 213 -39.69 14.26 22.15
C SER A 213 -39.76 15.21 23.34
N ASP A 214 -40.62 16.25 23.19
CA ASP A 214 -41.26 16.93 24.28
C ASP A 214 -42.27 17.92 23.69
N MET A 215 -43.45 17.42 23.33
CA MET A 215 -44.77 18.10 23.42
C MET A 215 -45.88 17.06 23.37
#